data_4d655b6f060d29447e570208f22d3e93
#
_entry.id   4d655b6f060d29447e570208f22d3e93
#
_cell.length_a   1.000
_cell.length_b   1.000
_cell.length_c   1.000
_cell.angle_alpha   90.00
_cell.angle_beta   90.00
_cell.angle_gamma   90.00
#
_symmetry.space_group_name_H-M   'P 1'
#
loop_
_entity.id
_entity.type
_entity.pdbx_description
1 polymer ?
#
loop_
_entity_poly.entity_id
_entity_poly.type
_entity_poly.pdbx_seq_one_letter_code
_entity_poly.pdbx_strand_id
1 'polypeptide(L)'
;MNKYRYDNNLPPFERTGLRYVRSNNVYPALLDAYFKGPGATERYQYGWINLTNGFTGYSRFELINGVAHIYLKGTCDRAGATYTIANLLTTNFKQFPAVQFVKIYDENGTTQDSSGLSDSIPACLQP
;
A
#
# COMPACT_ATOMS: atom_id res chain seq x y z
N MET A 1 -4.88 -1.88 8.58
CA MET A 1 -3.97 -1.51 9.68
C MET A 1 -4.73 -1.46 10.98
N ASN A 2 -4.15 -1.94 12.06
CA ASN A 2 -4.75 -1.90 13.39
C ASN A 2 -4.38 -0.58 14.08
N LYS A 3 -5.37 0.29 14.30
CA LYS A 3 -5.16 1.62 14.87
C LYS A 3 -4.60 1.57 16.29
N TYR A 4 -5.11 0.65 17.12
CA TYR A 4 -4.64 0.54 18.51
C TYR A 4 -3.15 0.21 18.55
N ARG A 5 -2.70 -0.77 17.76
CA ARG A 5 -1.29 -1.15 17.73
C ARG A 5 -0.42 -0.02 17.17
N TYR A 6 -0.91 0.67 16.15
CA TYR A 6 -0.18 1.80 15.57
C TYR A 6 -0.04 2.95 16.59
N ASP A 7 -1.15 3.34 17.23
CA ASP A 7 -1.13 4.45 18.20
C ASP A 7 -0.26 4.13 19.42
N ASN A 8 -0.13 2.86 19.79
CA ASN A 8 0.67 2.42 20.94
C ASN A 8 2.03 1.85 20.54
N ASN A 9 2.41 1.98 19.28
CA ASN A 9 3.68 1.48 18.75
C ASN A 9 3.91 -0.01 19.03
N LEU A 10 2.89 -0.83 18.82
CA LEU A 10 2.91 -2.27 19.04
C LEU A 10 2.89 -3.03 17.70
N PRO A 11 4.05 -3.30 17.07
CA PRO A 11 4.07 -4.08 15.84
C PRO A 11 3.63 -5.53 16.08
N PRO A 12 3.10 -6.24 15.07
CA PRO A 12 2.90 -5.77 13.71
C PRO A 12 1.65 -4.89 13.57
N PHE A 13 1.74 -3.85 12.75
CA PHE A 13 0.59 -2.95 12.48
C PHE A 13 -0.31 -3.49 11.38
N GLU A 14 0.28 -4.22 10.44
CA GLU A 14 -0.42 -4.78 9.30
C GLU A 14 -1.14 -6.07 9.70
N ARG A 15 -2.25 -6.30 9.03
CA ARG A 15 -2.94 -7.58 9.12
C ARG A 15 -3.38 -8.00 7.73
N THR A 16 -3.00 -9.23 7.35
CA THR A 16 -3.46 -9.84 6.11
C THR A 16 -4.87 -10.37 6.32
N GLY A 17 -5.85 -9.74 5.65
CA GLY A 17 -7.22 -10.23 5.62
C GLY A 17 -7.41 -11.17 4.44
N LEU A 18 -8.23 -12.20 4.64
CA LEU A 18 -8.68 -13.01 3.52
C LEU A 18 -9.76 -12.24 2.77
N ARG A 19 -9.48 -11.94 1.50
CA ARG A 19 -10.41 -11.30 0.58
C ARG A 19 -10.70 -12.25 -0.57
N TYR A 20 -11.98 -12.50 -0.83
CA TYR A 20 -12.36 -13.29 -1.98
C TYR A 20 -12.30 -12.43 -3.22
N VAL A 21 -11.36 -12.77 -4.11
CA VAL A 21 -11.17 -12.07 -5.38
C VAL A 21 -11.56 -13.00 -6.50
N ARG A 22 -12.62 -12.67 -7.24
CA ARG A 22 -13.10 -13.47 -8.37
C ARG A 22 -12.47 -13.07 -9.70
N SER A 23 -11.44 -12.25 -9.67
CA SER A 23 -10.82 -11.71 -10.86
C SER A 23 -9.49 -12.38 -11.14
N ASN A 24 -9.17 -12.58 -12.42
CA ASN A 24 -7.83 -12.96 -12.85
C ASN A 24 -6.83 -11.82 -12.62
N ASN A 25 -7.32 -10.61 -12.33
CA ASN A 25 -6.52 -9.43 -12.02
C ASN A 25 -6.44 -9.25 -10.50
N VAL A 26 -5.72 -10.13 -9.84
CA VAL A 26 -5.62 -10.15 -8.39
C VAL A 26 -4.97 -8.86 -7.83
N TYR A 27 -4.01 -8.29 -8.55
CA TYR A 27 -3.29 -7.10 -8.08
C TYR A 27 -4.15 -5.83 -8.12
N PRO A 28 -4.82 -5.49 -9.26
CA PRO A 28 -5.77 -4.38 -9.25
C PRO A 28 -6.89 -4.56 -8.23
N ALA A 29 -7.39 -5.78 -8.05
CA ALA A 29 -8.42 -6.05 -7.05
C ALA A 29 -7.92 -5.82 -5.62
N LEU A 30 -6.66 -6.16 -5.32
CA LEU A 30 -6.04 -5.87 -4.03
C LEU A 30 -5.96 -4.36 -3.79
N LEU A 31 -5.56 -3.59 -4.79
CA LEU A 31 -5.50 -2.13 -4.70
C LEU A 31 -6.90 -1.52 -4.50
N ASP A 32 -7.89 -1.99 -5.25
CA ASP A 32 -9.27 -1.53 -5.09
C ASP A 32 -9.78 -1.81 -3.67
N ALA A 33 -9.52 -3.02 -3.16
CA ALA A 33 -9.91 -3.38 -1.80
C ALA A 33 -9.19 -2.52 -0.75
N TYR A 34 -7.91 -2.21 -0.97
CA TYR A 34 -7.14 -1.37 -0.07
C TYR A 34 -7.77 0.03 0.05
N PHE A 35 -8.04 0.67 -1.09
CA PHE A 35 -8.59 2.04 -1.09
C PHE A 35 -10.05 2.09 -0.67
N LYS A 36 -10.79 0.99 -0.79
CA LYS A 36 -12.13 0.88 -0.22
C LYS A 36 -12.09 0.94 1.31
N GLY A 37 -11.01 0.43 1.90
CA GLY A 37 -10.79 0.45 3.33
C GLY A 37 -11.49 -0.67 4.09
N PRO A 38 -11.32 -0.70 5.43
CA PRO A 38 -11.96 -1.69 6.28
C PRO A 38 -13.48 -1.49 6.32
N GLY A 39 -14.22 -2.59 6.45
CA GLY A 39 -15.67 -2.54 6.62
C GLY A 39 -16.08 -1.94 7.96
N ALA A 40 -17.39 -1.64 8.11
CA ALA A 40 -17.89 -1.00 9.32
C ALA A 40 -17.58 -1.82 10.59
N THR A 41 -17.74 -3.14 10.54
CA THR A 41 -17.43 -4.02 11.68
C THR A 41 -15.95 -3.93 12.05
N GLU A 42 -15.07 -3.95 11.05
CA GLU A 42 -13.63 -3.85 11.29
C GLU A 42 -13.25 -2.52 11.93
N ARG A 43 -13.89 -1.43 11.50
CA ARG A 43 -13.63 -0.09 12.07
C ARG A 43 -14.11 0.02 13.52
N TYR A 44 -15.33 -0.45 13.81
CA TYR A 44 -15.93 -0.27 15.11
C TYR A 44 -15.44 -1.27 16.15
N GLN A 45 -15.26 -2.54 15.76
CA GLN A 45 -14.87 -3.59 16.71
C GLN A 45 -13.36 -3.70 16.90
N TYR A 46 -12.57 -3.46 15.83
CA TYR A 46 -11.13 -3.70 15.86
C TYR A 46 -10.30 -2.42 15.74
N GLY A 47 -10.92 -1.26 15.57
CA GLY A 47 -10.22 0.01 15.47
C GLY A 47 -9.34 0.12 14.22
N TRP A 48 -9.71 -0.55 13.14
CA TRP A 48 -8.94 -0.51 11.90
C TRP A 48 -9.21 0.78 11.15
N ILE A 49 -8.15 1.36 10.60
CA ILE A 49 -8.23 2.55 9.75
C ILE A 49 -7.55 2.29 8.42
N ASN A 50 -7.86 3.13 7.45
CA ASN A 50 -7.24 3.11 6.14
C ASN A 50 -6.15 4.19 6.08
N LEU A 51 -4.89 3.76 6.01
CA LEU A 51 -3.75 4.67 5.93
C LEU A 51 -3.44 4.96 4.46
N THR A 52 -3.73 6.16 3.99
CA THR A 52 -3.60 6.52 2.58
C THR A 52 -2.61 7.65 2.29
N ASN A 53 -2.20 8.41 3.30
CA ASN A 53 -1.24 9.53 3.14
C ASN A 53 -1.64 10.50 2.02
N GLY A 54 -2.94 10.80 1.91
CA GLY A 54 -3.48 11.72 0.90
C GLY A 54 -3.77 11.09 -0.45
N PHE A 55 -3.32 9.88 -0.70
CA PHE A 55 -3.66 9.17 -1.92
C PHE A 55 -5.11 8.67 -1.88
N THR A 56 -5.79 8.77 -3.03
CA THR A 56 -7.21 8.40 -3.16
C THR A 56 -7.44 7.13 -3.96
N GLY A 57 -6.40 6.63 -4.60
CA GLY A 57 -6.48 5.44 -5.44
C GLY A 57 -5.19 5.25 -6.20
N TYR A 58 -5.25 4.46 -7.26
CA TYR A 58 -4.12 4.27 -8.16
C TYR A 58 -4.55 4.55 -9.59
N SER A 59 -3.60 4.99 -10.41
CA SER A 59 -3.85 5.28 -11.82
C SER A 59 -3.40 4.14 -12.73
N ARG A 60 -2.36 3.40 -12.33
CA ARG A 60 -1.79 2.33 -13.15
C ARG A 60 -1.09 1.31 -12.26
N PHE A 61 -1.13 0.05 -12.69
CA PHE A 61 -0.34 -1.03 -12.10
C PHE A 61 0.30 -1.86 -13.21
N GLU A 62 1.58 -2.22 -13.02
CA GLU A 62 2.30 -3.10 -13.93
C GLU A 62 3.16 -4.06 -13.12
N LEU A 63 3.16 -5.34 -13.52
CA LEU A 63 4.09 -6.35 -12.98
C LEU A 63 5.03 -6.76 -14.09
N ILE A 64 6.30 -6.38 -13.98
CA ILE A 64 7.31 -6.60 -15.01
C ILE A 64 8.54 -7.23 -14.36
N ASN A 65 8.88 -8.45 -14.79
CA ASN A 65 10.08 -9.17 -14.32
C ASN A 65 10.19 -9.24 -12.80
N GLY A 66 9.06 -9.50 -12.11
CA GLY A 66 9.04 -9.62 -10.67
C GLY A 66 8.96 -8.28 -9.92
N VAL A 67 8.89 -7.17 -10.63
CA VAL A 67 8.78 -5.83 -10.04
C VAL A 67 7.35 -5.31 -10.21
N ALA A 68 6.68 -5.06 -9.10
CA ALA A 68 5.35 -4.46 -9.08
C ALA A 68 5.49 -2.94 -9.09
N HIS A 69 5.01 -2.31 -10.15
CA HIS A 69 5.00 -0.85 -10.29
C HIS A 69 3.60 -0.34 -9.98
N ILE A 70 3.45 0.41 -8.89
CA ILE A 70 2.18 0.93 -8.41
C ILE A 70 2.19 2.45 -8.52
N TYR A 71 1.37 2.99 -9.42
CA TYR A 71 1.25 4.44 -9.64
C TYR A 71 0.03 4.94 -8.88
N LEU A 72 0.26 5.71 -7.82
CA LEU A 72 -0.80 6.24 -6.97
C LEU A 72 -1.29 7.59 -7.49
N LYS A 73 -2.54 7.91 -7.17
CA LYS A 73 -3.15 9.20 -7.51
C LYS A 73 -3.67 9.88 -6.24
N GLY A 74 -3.62 11.20 -6.23
CA GLY A 74 -4.00 12.02 -5.09
C GLY A 74 -2.82 12.86 -4.63
N THR A 75 -3.02 13.66 -3.59
CA THR A 75 -1.98 14.54 -3.06
C THR A 75 -1.21 13.83 -1.95
N CYS A 76 0.05 13.51 -2.20
CA CYS A 76 0.89 12.80 -1.25
C CYS A 76 1.17 13.66 -0.01
N ASP A 77 0.84 13.14 1.17
CA ASP A 77 1.10 13.80 2.44
C ASP A 77 1.52 12.77 3.49
N ARG A 78 2.78 12.78 3.87
CA ARG A 78 3.33 11.91 4.91
C ARG A 78 2.89 12.35 6.32
N ALA A 79 2.58 13.63 6.49
CA ALA A 79 2.21 14.23 7.78
C ALA A 79 3.23 13.95 8.90
N GLY A 80 4.53 13.89 8.54
CA GLY A 80 5.61 13.61 9.49
C GLY A 80 5.73 12.15 9.92
N ALA A 81 4.88 11.25 9.42
CA ALA A 81 4.89 9.85 9.82
C ALA A 81 6.05 9.07 9.18
N THR A 82 6.61 8.11 9.91
CA THR A 82 7.62 7.18 9.38
C THR A 82 6.99 5.91 8.83
N TYR A 83 5.78 5.56 9.30
CA TYR A 83 5.00 4.43 8.81
C TYR A 83 3.89 4.95 7.89
N THR A 84 3.90 4.52 6.63
CA THR A 84 3.04 5.09 5.59
C THR A 84 2.33 4.00 4.79
N ILE A 85 1.50 4.43 3.84
CA ILE A 85 0.86 3.55 2.87
C ILE A 85 1.90 2.67 2.13
N ALA A 86 3.13 3.17 1.92
CA ALA A 86 4.18 2.41 1.24
C ALA A 86 4.54 1.13 1.99
N ASN A 87 4.59 1.18 3.31
CA ASN A 87 4.85 0.00 4.13
C ASN A 87 3.76 -1.05 3.97
N LEU A 88 2.50 -0.61 4.00
CA LEU A 88 1.35 -1.52 3.87
C LEU A 88 1.27 -2.14 2.48
N LEU A 89 1.43 -1.35 1.43
CA LEU A 89 1.38 -1.85 0.06
C LEU A 89 2.54 -2.81 -0.21
N THR A 90 3.74 -2.48 0.23
CA THR A 90 4.91 -3.34 0.05
C THR A 90 4.69 -4.69 0.72
N THR A 91 4.23 -4.70 1.97
CA THR A 91 3.95 -5.94 2.69
C THR A 91 2.88 -6.78 1.99
N ASN A 92 1.78 -6.15 1.57
CA ASN A 92 0.68 -6.86 0.91
C ASN A 92 1.09 -7.45 -0.43
N PHE A 93 1.84 -6.72 -1.24
CA PHE A 93 2.24 -7.23 -2.56
C PHE A 93 3.33 -8.28 -2.48
N LYS A 94 4.24 -8.18 -1.52
CA LYS A 94 5.32 -9.16 -1.37
C LYS A 94 4.85 -10.53 -0.87
N GLN A 95 3.62 -10.67 -0.45
CA GLN A 95 3.07 -11.99 -0.13
C GLN A 95 2.87 -12.87 -1.37
N PHE A 96 2.84 -12.29 -2.56
CA PHE A 96 2.72 -13.05 -3.80
C PHE A 96 4.09 -13.49 -4.30
N PRO A 97 4.29 -14.80 -4.63
CA PRO A 97 5.59 -15.30 -5.07
C PRO A 97 6.12 -14.63 -6.33
N ALA A 98 5.24 -14.14 -7.20
CA ALA A 98 5.63 -13.46 -8.44
C ALA A 98 6.19 -12.05 -8.19
N VAL A 99 6.00 -11.48 -7.00
CA VAL A 99 6.44 -10.13 -6.66
C VAL A 99 7.71 -10.21 -5.83
N GLN A 100 8.84 -9.78 -6.40
CA GLN A 100 10.13 -9.70 -5.72
C GLN A 100 10.38 -8.32 -5.15
N PHE A 101 10.02 -7.27 -5.88
CA PHE A 101 10.20 -5.88 -5.47
C PHE A 101 8.93 -5.08 -5.75
N VAL A 102 8.73 -4.04 -4.95
CA VAL A 102 7.58 -3.14 -5.07
C VAL A 102 8.07 -1.72 -5.22
N LYS A 103 7.71 -1.07 -6.33
CA LYS A 103 8.02 0.34 -6.58
C LYS A 103 6.73 1.14 -6.56
N ILE A 104 6.69 2.14 -5.69
CA ILE A 104 5.53 3.00 -5.49
C ILE A 104 5.85 4.38 -6.05
N TYR A 105 4.97 4.91 -6.88
CA TYR A 105 5.12 6.18 -7.57
C TYR A 105 4.04 7.15 -7.07
N ASP A 106 4.41 8.42 -6.96
CA ASP A 106 3.46 9.47 -6.59
C ASP A 106 2.59 9.90 -7.80
N GLU A 107 1.77 10.94 -7.60
CA GLU A 107 0.88 11.45 -8.63
C GLU A 107 1.61 12.02 -9.85
N ASN A 108 2.89 12.32 -9.71
CA ASN A 108 3.74 12.80 -10.80
C ASN A 108 4.48 11.66 -11.51
N GLY A 109 4.24 10.41 -11.10
CA GLY A 109 4.93 9.25 -11.66
C GLY A 109 6.37 9.15 -11.22
N THR A 110 6.72 9.63 -10.03
CA THR A 110 8.08 9.70 -9.51
C THR A 110 8.29 8.71 -8.37
N THR A 111 9.43 8.05 -8.37
CA THR A 111 9.92 7.20 -7.27
C THR A 111 11.43 7.36 -7.20
N GLN A 112 12.04 6.98 -6.08
CA GLN A 112 13.49 7.18 -5.89
C GLN A 112 14.33 6.36 -6.86
N ASP A 113 13.96 5.10 -7.08
CA ASP A 113 14.67 4.23 -8.02
C ASP A 113 13.65 3.53 -8.94
N SER A 114 13.52 4.06 -10.16
CA SER A 114 12.54 3.53 -11.11
C SER A 114 13.07 2.36 -11.93
N SER A 115 14.39 2.17 -12.02
CA SER A 115 15.01 1.22 -12.94
C SER A 115 15.74 0.06 -12.28
N GLY A 116 16.16 0.20 -11.02
CA GLY A 116 16.93 -0.84 -10.34
C GLY A 116 16.08 -2.00 -9.83
N LEU A 117 16.76 -3.06 -9.39
CA LEU A 117 16.13 -4.21 -8.76
C LEU A 117 16.08 -3.98 -7.24
N SER A 118 15.14 -3.17 -6.80
CA SER A 118 14.94 -2.83 -5.39
C SER A 118 13.53 -2.36 -5.15
N ASP A 119 13.12 -2.37 -3.88
CA ASP A 119 11.94 -1.63 -3.47
C ASP A 119 12.21 -0.14 -3.60
N SER A 120 11.18 0.63 -3.89
CA SER A 120 11.31 2.08 -4.03
C SER A 120 10.02 2.77 -3.60
N ILE A 121 10.15 3.95 -3.01
CA ILE A 121 9.02 4.79 -2.64
C ILE A 121 9.27 6.22 -3.11
N PRO A 122 8.21 7.02 -3.31
CA PRO A 122 8.40 8.42 -3.71
C PRO A 122 9.01 9.24 -2.57
N ALA A 123 9.71 10.31 -2.93
CA ALA A 123 10.38 11.17 -1.95
C ALA A 123 9.40 11.73 -0.90
N CYS A 124 8.16 11.99 -1.29
CA CYS A 124 7.13 12.52 -0.37
C CYS A 124 6.77 11.55 0.76
N LEU A 125 7.05 10.25 0.61
CA LEU A 125 6.82 9.25 1.66
C LEU A 125 8.08 8.87 2.44
N GLN A 126 9.22 9.45 2.11
CA GLN A 126 10.46 9.22 2.85
C GLN A 126 10.40 9.82 4.24
N PRO A 127 10.91 9.12 5.25
CA PRO A 127 10.97 9.65 6.62
C PRO A 127 11.91 10.83 6.74
#